data_b9341bc4bf082cce551d233839224689
#
_entry.id   b9341bc4bf082cce551d233839224689
#
_cell.length_a   1.000
_cell.length_b   1.000
_cell.length_c   1.000
_cell.angle_alpha   90.00
_cell.angle_beta   90.00
_cell.angle_gamma   90.00
#
_symmetry.space_group_name_H-M   'P 1'
#
loop_
_entity.id
_entity.type
_entity.pdbx_description
1 polymer ?
#
loop_
_entity_poly.entity_id
_entity_poly.type
_entity_poly.pdbx_seq_one_letter_code
_entity_poly.pdbx_strand_id
1 'polypeptide(L)'
;MNKIFKVIWSKSKQCYVVVSEIAKNKTGKKKIVVASILASLAMMNSGYTSFAAPPGGVTSQNALWIGNGATVDGSVKGQNSIAIGRNSNSKTAKSIAIGSDSVAEGVYMSPTNYTGATAVGAHTNASGAGTTALGVSTSVNGDYSVGIGWNANVSEANSIAIGVQSRAAKSGVTAMGPSSRGYGEGALSLGYQALAGADVYGSGINVNNSPSSDNTNTINSYAKWGDAAIGLRAVATGGNATALGRSARAAASNAIAIGGGNGDNATDNTEKTEATGEKSTAIGYNAKAKNTNDIAIGMTANASDGNAIAIGRNVTSAGGAGTSIGYYSSVTGNQSIGIGSQISNSAQKATAIGYKVTASGSGAIGIGSGTDGGSNVIASGSDAIALGTSTLADSEKAIAIGANSKGTAIGATALGRSSEATGASATALGSLASATGTLATAVGMQASASGNESLAIGTTASATSGRSLAVGTNAKATGENSVAVGSGAGGSG
;
A
#
# COMPACT_ATOMS: atom_id res chain seq x y z
N MET A 1 65.56 13.90 19.43
CA MET A 1 64.55 13.93 18.36
C MET A 1 64.70 15.23 17.58
N ASN A 2 65.19 15.19 16.37
CA ASN A 2 65.32 16.38 15.52
C ASN A 2 63.93 16.77 15.01
N LYS A 3 63.55 18.01 15.33
CA LYS A 3 62.30 18.60 14.77
C LYS A 3 62.54 18.90 13.29
N ILE A 4 61.83 18.18 12.42
CA ILE A 4 61.94 18.27 10.96
C ILE A 4 61.16 19.46 10.39
N PHE A 5 60.41 20.18 11.21
CA PHE A 5 59.52 21.27 10.77
C PHE A 5 59.71 22.54 11.62
N LYS A 6 59.60 23.68 10.93
CA LYS A 6 59.64 25.02 11.54
C LYS A 6 58.33 25.78 11.16
N VAL A 7 57.73 26.44 12.13
CA VAL A 7 56.57 27.30 11.91
C VAL A 7 57.05 28.72 11.58
N ILE A 8 56.65 29.24 10.45
CA ILE A 8 56.97 30.60 10.02
C ILE A 8 55.71 31.37 9.66
N TRP A 9 55.76 32.71 9.92
CA TRP A 9 54.66 33.58 9.51
C TRP A 9 54.73 33.88 8.02
N SER A 10 53.64 33.59 7.30
CA SER A 10 53.52 33.91 5.87
C SER A 10 52.84 35.25 5.68
N LYS A 11 53.57 36.26 5.23
CA LYS A 11 53.05 37.58 4.94
C LYS A 11 52.00 37.63 3.82
N SER A 12 52.07 36.70 2.92
CA SER A 12 51.13 36.59 1.76
C SER A 12 49.83 35.89 2.13
N LYS A 13 49.83 35.02 3.14
CA LYS A 13 48.65 34.29 3.62
C LYS A 13 48.11 34.78 4.95
N GLN A 14 48.83 35.74 5.60
CA GLN A 14 48.50 36.28 6.91
C GLN A 14 48.24 35.22 8.02
N CYS A 15 48.93 34.09 7.96
CA CYS A 15 48.84 33.01 8.92
C CYS A 15 50.19 32.32 9.16
N TYR A 16 50.29 31.56 10.25
CA TYR A 16 51.46 30.70 10.50
C TYR A 16 51.36 29.43 9.65
N VAL A 17 52.45 29.12 8.95
CA VAL A 17 52.58 27.89 8.15
C VAL A 17 53.76 27.04 8.63
N VAL A 18 53.54 25.74 8.66
CA VAL A 18 54.56 24.76 8.97
C VAL A 18 55.39 24.48 7.72
N VAL A 19 56.68 24.71 7.79
CA VAL A 19 57.59 24.45 6.67
C VAL A 19 58.69 23.47 7.10
N SER A 20 59.12 22.63 6.16
CA SER A 20 60.27 21.74 6.41
C SER A 20 61.58 22.53 6.49
N GLU A 21 62.43 22.20 7.43
CA GLU A 21 63.78 22.83 7.57
C GLU A 21 64.67 22.60 6.33
N ILE A 22 64.30 21.67 5.47
CA ILE A 22 65.06 21.36 4.24
C ILE A 22 64.74 22.37 3.12
N ALA A 23 63.75 23.25 3.29
CA ALA A 23 63.34 24.24 2.29
C ALA A 23 64.15 25.59 2.37
N LYS A 24 65.45 25.53 2.65
CA LYS A 24 66.36 26.66 2.49
C LYS A 24 67.12 26.54 1.18
N ASN A 25 66.56 27.10 0.11
CA ASN A 25 67.37 27.95 -0.78
C ASN A 25 66.51 28.71 -1.77
N LYS A 26 66.65 29.98 -1.77
CA LYS A 26 66.14 30.89 -2.77
C LYS A 26 66.85 30.66 -4.08
N THR A 27 66.11 30.69 -5.14
CA THR A 27 66.42 30.83 -6.57
C THR A 27 66.23 29.55 -7.36
N GLY A 28 65.18 29.56 -8.10
CA GLY A 28 65.14 28.82 -9.35
C GLY A 28 64.67 27.36 -9.29
N LYS A 29 63.57 27.01 -8.57
CA LYS A 29 63.17 25.60 -8.54
C LYS A 29 61.67 25.32 -8.43
N LYS A 30 60.84 25.99 -9.20
CA LYS A 30 59.50 25.47 -9.46
C LYS A 30 59.51 24.19 -10.31
N LYS A 31 60.63 23.88 -10.98
CA LYS A 31 60.73 22.68 -11.83
C LYS A 31 61.15 21.37 -11.07
N ILE A 32 61.76 21.48 -9.88
CA ILE A 32 62.28 20.29 -9.18
C ILE A 32 61.21 19.63 -8.28
N VAL A 33 60.25 20.37 -7.75
CA VAL A 33 59.20 19.78 -6.91
C VAL A 33 58.21 18.96 -7.77
N VAL A 34 57.92 19.41 -8.96
CA VAL A 34 57.08 18.63 -9.90
C VAL A 34 57.82 17.41 -10.42
N ALA A 35 59.16 17.52 -10.67
CA ALA A 35 59.95 16.39 -11.09
C ALA A 35 60.21 15.34 -9.98
N SER A 36 60.31 15.77 -8.71
CA SER A 36 60.47 14.82 -7.59
C SER A 36 59.16 14.13 -7.19
N ILE A 37 58.02 14.75 -7.35
CA ILE A 37 56.71 14.09 -7.18
C ILE A 37 56.48 13.10 -8.32
N LEU A 38 56.79 13.45 -9.55
CA LEU A 38 56.75 12.54 -10.69
C LEU A 38 57.76 11.42 -10.58
N ALA A 39 59.00 11.67 -10.10
CA ALA A 39 59.99 10.65 -9.87
C ALA A 39 59.68 9.73 -8.69
N SER A 40 59.04 10.22 -7.60
CA SER A 40 58.59 9.37 -6.50
C SER A 40 57.37 8.52 -6.87
N LEU A 41 56.47 9.00 -7.72
CA LEU A 41 55.40 8.17 -8.31
C LEU A 41 56.01 7.09 -9.25
N ALA A 42 57.11 7.42 -9.98
CA ALA A 42 57.77 6.47 -10.86
C ALA A 42 58.57 5.40 -10.09
N MET A 43 59.08 5.70 -8.87
CA MET A 43 59.87 4.75 -8.07
C MET A 43 59.02 3.87 -7.13
N MET A 44 57.74 4.16 -6.91
CA MET A 44 56.88 3.34 -6.05
C MET A 44 56.28 2.12 -6.77
N ASN A 45 56.56 1.96 -8.06
CA ASN A 45 56.05 0.82 -8.79
C ASN A 45 57.18 0.22 -9.68
N SER A 46 57.83 -0.81 -9.19
CA SER A 46 58.78 -1.62 -9.98
C SER A 46 58.11 -2.43 -11.09
N GLY A 47 57.03 -1.97 -11.62
CA GLY A 47 56.28 -2.55 -12.72
C GLY A 47 55.47 -1.52 -13.45
N TYR A 48 56.04 -0.90 -14.44
CA TYR A 48 55.38 -0.35 -15.64
C TYR A 48 54.49 0.89 -15.49
N THR A 49 55.07 2.08 -15.37
CA THR A 49 54.44 3.30 -15.83
C THR A 49 55.03 3.65 -17.21
N SER A 50 54.33 3.36 -18.27
CA SER A 50 54.67 3.92 -19.58
C SER A 50 53.86 5.17 -19.84
N PHE A 51 54.48 6.35 -19.71
CA PHE A 51 54.03 7.55 -20.40
C PHE A 51 54.52 7.47 -21.85
N ALA A 52 54.24 6.36 -22.52
CA ALA A 52 54.54 6.23 -23.93
C ALA A 52 53.40 6.76 -24.75
N ALA A 53 53.69 7.57 -25.71
CA ALA A 53 52.72 7.89 -26.77
C ALA A 53 52.22 6.58 -27.40
N PRO A 54 50.92 6.46 -27.74
CA PRO A 54 50.39 5.22 -28.32
C PRO A 54 51.19 4.84 -29.57
N PRO A 55 51.49 3.55 -29.79
CA PRO A 55 52.13 3.10 -31.01
C PRO A 55 51.18 3.30 -32.18
N GLY A 56 51.60 4.13 -33.16
CA GLY A 56 50.85 4.36 -34.39
C GLY A 56 50.18 5.71 -34.50
N GLY A 57 50.93 6.75 -34.66
CA GLY A 57 50.68 7.96 -35.47
C GLY A 57 49.43 8.79 -35.32
N VAL A 58 48.61 8.60 -34.30
CA VAL A 58 47.43 9.44 -34.00
C VAL A 58 47.58 9.97 -32.57
N THR A 59 47.95 11.23 -32.45
CA THR A 59 48.02 11.96 -31.19
C THR A 59 46.63 12.16 -30.64
N SER A 60 46.19 11.32 -29.71
CA SER A 60 45.03 11.66 -28.88
C SER A 60 45.42 12.84 -27.99
N GLN A 61 44.92 14.07 -28.37
CA GLN A 61 45.22 15.26 -27.59
C GLN A 61 44.58 15.15 -26.21
N ASN A 62 45.37 15.32 -25.13
CA ASN A 62 44.96 15.37 -23.74
C ASN A 62 44.46 14.03 -23.13
N ALA A 63 44.87 12.89 -23.62
CA ALA A 63 44.58 11.61 -22.96
C ALA A 63 45.60 11.31 -21.83
N LEU A 64 45.14 10.73 -20.71
CA LEU A 64 45.95 10.31 -19.58
C LEU A 64 45.74 8.82 -19.29
N TRP A 65 46.80 7.99 -19.25
CA TRP A 65 46.71 6.62 -18.76
C TRP A 65 47.87 6.28 -17.82
N ILE A 66 47.53 5.58 -16.74
CA ILE A 66 48.47 5.18 -15.69
C ILE A 66 48.12 3.75 -15.22
N GLY A 67 49.07 2.83 -15.35
CA GLY A 67 48.92 1.46 -14.86
C GLY A 67 49.34 0.39 -15.89
N ASN A 68 49.61 -0.81 -15.40
CA ASN A 68 49.94 -1.93 -16.27
C ASN A 68 48.70 -2.36 -17.06
N GLY A 69 48.80 -2.38 -18.39
CA GLY A 69 47.66 -2.67 -19.28
C GLY A 69 46.60 -1.59 -19.37
N ALA A 70 46.78 -0.40 -18.78
CA ALA A 70 45.86 0.72 -18.94
C ALA A 70 45.85 1.19 -20.41
N THR A 71 44.70 1.40 -21.00
CA THR A 71 44.53 1.77 -22.41
C THR A 71 43.55 2.93 -22.58
N VAL A 72 43.89 3.78 -23.54
CA VAL A 72 42.96 4.78 -24.09
C VAL A 72 42.92 4.52 -25.59
N ASP A 73 41.76 4.56 -26.22
CA ASP A 73 41.66 4.37 -27.68
C ASP A 73 42.51 5.42 -28.40
N GLY A 74 43.53 4.95 -29.10
CA GLY A 74 44.50 5.76 -29.84
C GLY A 74 43.93 6.46 -31.08
N SER A 75 42.66 6.25 -31.40
CA SER A 75 41.96 6.93 -32.47
C SER A 75 41.47 8.32 -32.04
N VAL A 76 40.91 9.09 -32.95
CA VAL A 76 40.24 10.37 -32.66
C VAL A 76 39.18 10.23 -31.57
N LYS A 77 38.72 9.00 -31.33
CA LYS A 77 37.75 8.64 -30.26
C LYS A 77 38.31 8.75 -28.85
N GLY A 78 39.62 8.71 -28.65
CA GLY A 78 40.25 8.77 -27.31
C GLY A 78 40.54 10.18 -26.76
N GLN A 79 40.14 11.25 -27.43
CA GLN A 79 40.45 12.65 -27.02
C GLN A 79 39.86 12.98 -25.64
N ASN A 80 40.66 13.65 -24.79
CA ASN A 80 40.29 14.08 -23.43
C ASN A 80 39.86 12.91 -22.51
N SER A 81 40.44 11.73 -22.69
CA SER A 81 40.08 10.52 -21.95
C SER A 81 41.07 10.21 -20.83
N ILE A 82 40.62 9.51 -19.79
CA ILE A 82 41.44 9.13 -18.65
C ILE A 82 41.29 7.62 -18.41
N ALA A 83 42.43 6.91 -18.29
CA ALA A 83 42.46 5.51 -17.86
C ALA A 83 43.52 5.33 -16.75
N ILE A 84 43.11 5.02 -15.53
CA ILE A 84 44.00 4.86 -14.38
C ILE A 84 43.71 3.52 -13.67
N GLY A 85 44.68 2.65 -13.62
CA GLY A 85 44.59 1.33 -12.98
C GLY A 85 45.05 0.21 -13.88
N ARG A 86 45.28 -0.98 -13.29
CA ARG A 86 45.66 -2.17 -14.06
C ARG A 86 44.50 -2.53 -15.02
N ASN A 87 44.83 -2.72 -16.29
CA ASN A 87 43.88 -3.06 -17.35
C ASN A 87 42.66 -2.09 -17.45
N SER A 88 42.79 -0.86 -16.94
CA SER A 88 41.72 0.13 -17.12
C SER A 88 41.62 0.53 -18.60
N ASN A 89 40.41 0.69 -19.12
CA ASN A 89 40.20 0.93 -20.54
C ASN A 89 39.17 2.06 -20.77
N SER A 90 39.62 3.17 -21.35
CA SER A 90 38.78 4.27 -21.80
C SER A 90 38.69 4.23 -23.32
N LYS A 91 37.57 3.75 -23.85
CA LYS A 91 37.40 3.41 -25.26
C LYS A 91 36.87 4.54 -26.14
N THR A 92 36.39 5.64 -25.57
CA THR A 92 35.82 6.76 -26.34
C THR A 92 36.30 8.10 -25.80
N ALA A 93 36.17 9.14 -26.61
CA ALA A 93 36.50 10.52 -26.22
C ALA A 93 35.69 10.95 -24.99
N LYS A 94 36.29 11.78 -24.14
CA LYS A 94 35.71 12.30 -22.91
C LYS A 94 35.33 11.24 -21.88
N SER A 95 35.81 10.00 -22.03
CA SER A 95 35.52 8.92 -21.08
C SER A 95 36.56 8.82 -19.97
N ILE A 96 36.15 8.38 -18.80
CA ILE A 96 37.00 8.24 -17.61
C ILE A 96 36.87 6.80 -17.08
N ALA A 97 37.98 6.04 -17.06
CA ALA A 97 38.05 4.72 -16.47
C ALA A 97 39.12 4.72 -15.36
N ILE A 98 38.71 4.59 -14.09
CA ILE A 98 39.57 4.60 -12.93
C ILE A 98 39.31 3.36 -12.07
N GLY A 99 40.33 2.50 -11.96
CA GLY A 99 40.29 1.27 -11.16
C GLY A 99 40.80 0.08 -11.93
N SER A 100 41.12 -1.03 -11.22
CA SER A 100 41.56 -2.24 -11.88
C SER A 100 40.43 -2.83 -12.72
N ASP A 101 40.74 -3.17 -13.96
CA ASP A 101 39.83 -3.79 -14.92
C ASP A 101 38.52 -2.95 -15.14
N SER A 102 38.60 -1.60 -14.99
CA SER A 102 37.50 -0.68 -15.25
C SER A 102 37.40 -0.38 -16.75
N VAL A 103 36.18 -0.28 -17.25
CA VAL A 103 35.87 0.01 -18.66
C VAL A 103 34.91 1.20 -18.76
N ALA A 104 35.28 2.21 -19.55
CA ALA A 104 34.42 3.34 -19.89
C ALA A 104 34.28 3.45 -21.40
N GLU A 105 33.09 3.21 -21.92
CA GLU A 105 32.77 3.20 -23.34
C GLU A 105 31.53 4.05 -23.62
N GLY A 106 31.75 5.31 -23.95
CA GLY A 106 30.69 6.19 -24.44
C GLY A 106 30.30 5.89 -25.89
N VAL A 107 29.36 6.63 -26.42
CA VAL A 107 28.87 6.46 -27.79
C VAL A 107 29.42 7.53 -28.73
N TYR A 108 29.81 7.11 -29.90
CA TYR A 108 30.15 7.96 -31.01
C TYR A 108 28.91 8.34 -31.82
N MET A 109 28.49 9.59 -31.75
CA MET A 109 27.30 10.08 -32.46
C MET A 109 27.62 10.77 -33.79
N SER A 110 28.77 11.43 -33.88
CA SER A 110 29.25 12.09 -35.11
C SER A 110 30.73 12.49 -34.96
N PRO A 111 31.46 12.87 -36.05
CA PRO A 111 32.86 13.26 -35.97
C PRO A 111 33.21 14.34 -34.94
N THR A 112 32.24 15.11 -34.49
CA THR A 112 32.44 16.20 -33.53
C THR A 112 31.63 16.02 -32.23
N ASN A 113 30.76 15.02 -32.15
CA ASN A 113 29.90 14.80 -30.99
C ASN A 113 30.12 13.41 -30.38
N TYR A 114 30.89 13.38 -29.28
CA TYR A 114 31.14 12.20 -28.45
C TYR A 114 30.49 12.40 -27.11
N THR A 115 29.78 11.42 -26.64
CA THR A 115 29.29 11.34 -25.28
C THR A 115 30.15 10.37 -24.50
N GLY A 116 30.96 10.91 -23.55
CA GLY A 116 31.84 10.10 -22.72
C GLY A 116 31.07 9.31 -21.65
N ALA A 117 31.70 8.25 -21.19
CA ALA A 117 31.25 7.46 -20.05
C ALA A 117 32.21 7.60 -18.87
N THR A 118 31.76 7.46 -17.65
CA THR A 118 32.59 7.50 -16.43
C THR A 118 32.46 6.18 -15.67
N ALA A 119 33.56 5.44 -15.52
CA ALA A 119 33.67 4.22 -14.76
C ALA A 119 34.73 4.37 -13.66
N VAL A 120 34.34 4.35 -12.39
CA VAL A 120 35.26 4.50 -11.25
C VAL A 120 35.05 3.38 -10.24
N GLY A 121 36.04 2.52 -10.11
CA GLY A 121 36.06 1.35 -9.22
C GLY A 121 36.64 0.12 -9.88
N ALA A 122 36.97 -0.91 -9.12
CA ALA A 122 37.47 -2.16 -9.67
C ALA A 122 36.37 -2.94 -10.40
N HIS A 123 36.67 -3.49 -11.58
CA HIS A 123 35.73 -4.25 -12.41
C HIS A 123 34.46 -3.46 -12.78
N THR A 124 34.56 -2.13 -12.83
CA THR A 124 33.42 -1.25 -13.15
C THR A 124 33.26 -1.10 -14.65
N ASN A 125 32.04 -1.21 -15.14
CA ASN A 125 31.73 -1.03 -16.55
C ASN A 125 30.71 0.09 -16.76
N ALA A 126 31.04 1.09 -17.55
CA ALA A 126 30.13 2.12 -18.03
C ALA A 126 30.12 2.07 -19.56
N SER A 127 29.05 1.52 -20.14
CA SER A 127 28.87 1.34 -21.57
C SER A 127 27.60 2.03 -22.02
N GLY A 128 27.75 3.10 -22.78
CA GLY A 128 26.64 3.93 -23.27
C GLY A 128 26.93 5.41 -23.21
N ALA A 129 26.11 6.20 -23.90
CA ALA A 129 26.24 7.63 -23.98
C ALA A 129 26.00 8.30 -22.63
N GLY A 130 26.95 9.09 -22.13
CA GLY A 130 26.77 9.88 -20.90
C GLY A 130 26.50 9.05 -19.63
N THR A 131 26.98 7.81 -19.59
CA THR A 131 26.78 6.92 -18.43
C THR A 131 27.76 7.22 -17.30
N THR A 132 27.32 6.94 -16.07
CA THR A 132 28.16 7.03 -14.87
C THR A 132 28.05 5.75 -14.05
N ALA A 133 29.15 5.05 -13.84
CA ALA A 133 29.24 3.86 -12.99
C ALA A 133 30.30 4.10 -11.89
N LEU A 134 29.87 4.10 -10.62
CA LEU A 134 30.74 4.31 -9.47
C LEU A 134 30.61 3.16 -8.46
N GLY A 135 31.70 2.43 -8.23
CA GLY A 135 31.73 1.35 -7.25
C GLY A 135 32.43 0.10 -7.79
N VAL A 136 32.56 -0.93 -6.97
CA VAL A 136 33.17 -2.18 -7.37
C VAL A 136 32.13 -3.05 -8.10
N SER A 137 32.50 -3.61 -9.25
CA SER A 137 31.63 -4.46 -10.09
C SER A 137 30.32 -3.79 -10.51
N THR A 138 30.28 -2.47 -10.52
CA THR A 138 29.11 -1.72 -11.01
C THR A 138 29.05 -1.81 -12.54
N SER A 139 27.88 -2.09 -13.09
CA SER A 139 27.64 -2.19 -14.52
C SER A 139 26.51 -1.28 -14.97
N VAL A 140 26.81 -0.36 -15.89
CA VAL A 140 25.84 0.57 -16.48
C VAL A 140 25.94 0.47 -17.99
N ASN A 141 24.92 -0.10 -18.62
CA ASN A 141 24.89 -0.33 -20.07
C ASN A 141 23.93 0.60 -20.83
N GLY A 142 23.00 1.24 -20.13
CA GLY A 142 22.02 2.12 -20.76
C GLY A 142 22.50 3.57 -20.92
N ASP A 143 22.18 4.22 -22.02
CA ASP A 143 22.52 5.62 -22.27
C ASP A 143 21.92 6.55 -21.19
N TYR A 144 22.66 7.62 -20.85
CA TYR A 144 22.23 8.65 -19.88
C TYR A 144 21.81 8.10 -18.52
N SER A 145 22.50 7.04 -18.08
CA SER A 145 22.16 6.27 -16.87
C SER A 145 23.24 6.37 -15.80
N VAL A 146 22.83 6.13 -14.54
CA VAL A 146 23.70 6.23 -13.37
C VAL A 146 23.61 4.96 -12.53
N GLY A 147 24.78 4.34 -12.27
CA GLY A 147 24.93 3.22 -11.33
C GLY A 147 25.94 3.56 -10.24
N ILE A 148 25.53 3.47 -8.96
CA ILE A 148 26.41 3.77 -7.81
C ILE A 148 26.26 2.68 -6.75
N GLY A 149 27.35 1.99 -6.42
CA GLY A 149 27.38 1.01 -5.35
C GLY A 149 28.12 -0.27 -5.73
N TRP A 150 28.32 -1.17 -4.78
CA TRP A 150 28.87 -2.49 -5.07
C TRP A 150 27.86 -3.33 -5.85
N ASN A 151 28.26 -3.83 -7.03
CA ASN A 151 27.41 -4.63 -7.91
C ASN A 151 26.05 -3.97 -8.26
N ALA A 152 26.03 -2.64 -8.37
CA ALA A 152 24.87 -1.94 -8.89
C ALA A 152 24.77 -2.18 -10.41
N ASN A 153 23.56 -2.40 -10.92
CA ASN A 153 23.33 -2.76 -12.33
C ASN A 153 22.27 -1.89 -12.97
N VAL A 154 22.60 -1.30 -14.12
CA VAL A 154 21.66 -0.57 -14.98
C VAL A 154 21.73 -1.17 -16.38
N SER A 155 20.62 -1.67 -16.89
CA SER A 155 20.58 -2.38 -18.17
C SER A 155 20.13 -1.52 -19.35
N GLU A 156 19.22 -0.58 -19.13
CA GLU A 156 18.61 0.25 -20.21
C GLU A 156 18.71 1.75 -19.92
N ALA A 157 18.39 2.58 -20.91
CA ALA A 157 18.60 4.03 -20.92
C ALA A 157 17.77 4.82 -19.89
N ASN A 158 18.26 6.03 -19.55
CA ASN A 158 17.58 7.00 -18.68
C ASN A 158 17.27 6.44 -17.28
N SER A 159 18.12 5.56 -16.76
CA SER A 159 17.85 4.80 -15.55
C SER A 159 18.89 5.03 -14.46
N ILE A 160 18.46 4.86 -13.20
CA ILE A 160 19.30 5.10 -12.01
C ILE A 160 19.27 3.87 -11.11
N ALA A 161 20.44 3.35 -10.73
CA ALA A 161 20.59 2.32 -9.70
C ALA A 161 21.60 2.77 -8.64
N ILE A 162 21.15 3.08 -7.44
CA ILE A 162 22.01 3.54 -6.34
C ILE A 162 21.85 2.63 -5.12
N GLY A 163 22.93 1.98 -4.71
CA GLY A 163 22.98 1.09 -3.56
C GLY A 163 23.68 -0.22 -3.87
N VAL A 164 24.04 -0.95 -2.82
CA VAL A 164 24.63 -2.27 -2.95
C VAL A 164 23.64 -3.21 -3.64
N GLN A 165 24.03 -3.83 -4.76
CA GLN A 165 23.18 -4.77 -5.53
C GLN A 165 21.85 -4.17 -6.01
N SER A 166 21.77 -2.85 -6.13
CA SER A 166 20.60 -2.20 -6.74
C SER A 166 20.52 -2.52 -8.23
N ARG A 167 19.30 -2.61 -8.78
CA ARG A 167 19.09 -2.96 -10.18
C ARG A 167 18.00 -2.12 -10.86
N ALA A 168 18.36 -1.47 -11.93
CA ALA A 168 17.45 -0.80 -12.86
C ALA A 168 17.48 -1.57 -14.19
N ALA A 169 16.43 -2.36 -14.47
CA ALA A 169 16.45 -3.34 -15.55
C ALA A 169 15.79 -2.86 -16.84
N LYS A 170 15.00 -1.80 -16.79
CA LYS A 170 14.27 -1.22 -17.91
C LYS A 170 14.49 0.29 -18.03
N SER A 171 14.06 0.87 -19.15
CA SER A 171 14.20 2.30 -19.42
C SER A 171 13.39 3.15 -18.44
N GLY A 172 13.97 4.30 -18.03
CA GLY A 172 13.34 5.24 -17.11
C GLY A 172 13.22 4.77 -15.66
N VAL A 173 13.85 3.66 -15.27
CA VAL A 173 13.78 3.11 -13.92
C VAL A 173 14.63 3.90 -12.93
N THR A 174 14.10 4.15 -11.75
CA THR A 174 14.87 4.62 -10.58
C THR A 174 14.84 3.58 -9.47
N ALA A 175 15.97 2.96 -9.16
CA ALA A 175 16.15 1.98 -8.09
C ALA A 175 17.17 2.51 -7.06
N MET A 176 16.73 2.90 -5.87
CA MET A 176 17.60 3.46 -4.83
C MET A 176 17.42 2.73 -3.50
N GLY A 177 18.53 2.25 -2.97
CA GLY A 177 18.61 1.48 -1.75
C GLY A 177 19.30 0.13 -1.95
N PRO A 178 19.86 -0.48 -0.90
CA PRO A 178 20.46 -1.79 -1.02
C PRO A 178 19.45 -2.82 -1.53
N SER A 179 19.83 -3.58 -2.55
CA SER A 179 18.99 -4.62 -3.19
C SER A 179 17.63 -4.11 -3.72
N SER A 180 17.47 -2.80 -3.94
CA SER A 180 16.27 -2.27 -4.60
C SER A 180 16.23 -2.69 -6.07
N ARG A 181 15.06 -2.97 -6.61
CA ARG A 181 14.91 -3.53 -7.96
C ARG A 181 13.74 -2.89 -8.71
N GLY A 182 14.03 -2.30 -9.86
CA GLY A 182 13.04 -1.82 -10.81
C GLY A 182 13.09 -2.64 -12.10
N TYR A 183 12.00 -3.30 -12.44
CA TYR A 183 11.87 -4.15 -13.61
C TYR A 183 10.85 -3.66 -14.63
N GLY A 184 9.96 -2.75 -14.25
CA GLY A 184 9.01 -2.11 -15.15
C GLY A 184 9.57 -0.85 -15.78
N GLU A 185 9.22 -0.53 -17.01
CA GLU A 185 9.55 0.74 -17.66
C GLU A 185 8.97 1.91 -16.84
N GLY A 186 9.79 2.93 -16.55
CA GLY A 186 9.40 4.05 -15.70
C GLY A 186 9.16 3.69 -14.22
N ALA A 187 9.55 2.51 -13.75
CA ALA A 187 9.31 2.08 -12.36
C ALA A 187 10.17 2.84 -11.35
N LEU A 188 9.61 3.12 -10.17
CA LEU A 188 10.27 3.75 -9.04
C LEU A 188 10.38 2.77 -7.86
N SER A 189 11.60 2.40 -7.48
CA SER A 189 11.88 1.48 -6.37
C SER A 189 12.80 2.14 -5.35
N LEU A 190 12.27 2.59 -4.23
CA LEU A 190 13.03 3.28 -3.17
C LEU A 190 12.97 2.53 -1.85
N GLY A 191 14.12 2.09 -1.34
CA GLY A 191 14.24 1.44 -0.05
C GLY A 191 14.99 0.10 -0.11
N TYR A 192 15.34 -0.43 1.05
CA TYR A 192 15.99 -1.75 1.16
C TYR A 192 15.05 -2.84 0.64
N GLN A 193 15.51 -3.61 -0.36
CA GLN A 193 14.73 -4.68 -0.99
C GLN A 193 13.37 -4.24 -1.57
N ALA A 194 13.18 -2.95 -1.86
CA ALA A 194 12.00 -2.49 -2.57
C ALA A 194 11.95 -3.09 -3.99
N LEU A 195 10.76 -3.42 -4.47
CA LEU A 195 10.56 -4.06 -5.78
C LEU A 195 9.42 -3.38 -6.55
N ALA A 196 9.74 -2.84 -7.72
CA ALA A 196 8.77 -2.19 -8.61
C ALA A 196 8.81 -2.82 -10.02
N GLY A 197 7.66 -3.12 -10.60
CA GLY A 197 7.53 -3.57 -11.99
C GLY A 197 7.81 -5.05 -12.28
N ALA A 198 7.93 -5.92 -11.27
CA ALA A 198 8.10 -7.36 -11.49
C ALA A 198 6.74 -8.07 -11.57
N ASP A 199 6.57 -8.97 -12.54
CA ASP A 199 5.44 -9.87 -12.59
C ASP A 199 5.63 -11.01 -11.58
N VAL A 200 4.76 -11.09 -10.57
CA VAL A 200 4.78 -12.15 -9.54
C VAL A 200 4.03 -13.41 -10.02
N TYR A 201 3.32 -13.33 -11.15
CA TYR A 201 2.57 -14.45 -11.71
C TYR A 201 3.41 -15.21 -12.74
N GLY A 202 4.22 -16.13 -12.28
CA GLY A 202 4.71 -17.13 -13.21
C GLY A 202 6.16 -17.53 -13.18
N SER A 203 6.76 -17.63 -12.08
CA SER A 203 7.98 -18.37 -11.77
C SER A 203 8.91 -17.64 -10.83
N GLY A 204 8.68 -17.84 -9.54
CA GLY A 204 9.79 -17.93 -8.62
C GLY A 204 10.65 -16.68 -8.37
N ILE A 205 10.15 -15.45 -8.50
CA ILE A 205 10.81 -14.34 -7.83
C ILE A 205 10.51 -14.48 -6.34
N ASN A 206 11.36 -15.27 -5.70
CA ASN A 206 11.37 -15.42 -4.27
C ASN A 206 11.87 -14.10 -3.68
N VAL A 207 10.96 -13.23 -3.27
CA VAL A 207 11.28 -11.96 -2.57
C VAL A 207 12.03 -12.20 -1.25
N ASN A 208 12.22 -13.46 -0.87
CA ASN A 208 12.90 -13.93 0.33
C ASN A 208 14.37 -14.27 0.11
N ASN A 209 14.86 -14.28 -1.11
CA ASN A 209 16.24 -14.70 -1.34
C ASN A 209 17.22 -13.55 -1.20
N SER A 210 18.10 -13.77 -0.24
CA SER A 210 19.52 -13.44 -0.24
C SER A 210 20.09 -13.45 -1.67
N PRO A 211 21.04 -12.58 -1.99
CA PRO A 211 21.58 -12.41 -3.34
C PRO A 211 22.49 -13.58 -3.75
N SER A 212 21.94 -14.77 -3.84
CA SER A 212 22.68 -15.88 -4.43
C SER A 212 22.12 -16.19 -5.80
N SER A 213 23.00 -15.98 -6.79
CA SER A 213 22.89 -16.40 -8.17
C SER A 213 21.71 -15.84 -8.96
N ASP A 214 22.04 -14.84 -9.66
CA ASP A 214 21.48 -14.37 -10.90
C ASP A 214 20.92 -15.51 -11.75
N ASN A 215 19.64 -15.75 -11.65
CA ASN A 215 18.96 -16.53 -12.67
C ASN A 215 18.29 -15.54 -13.64
N THR A 216 19.11 -15.02 -14.56
CA THR A 216 18.77 -14.04 -15.58
C THR A 216 17.74 -14.50 -16.59
N ASN A 217 17.16 -15.68 -16.45
CA ASN A 217 16.46 -16.36 -17.54
C ASN A 217 14.94 -16.37 -17.51
N THR A 218 14.28 -15.63 -16.63
CA THR A 218 12.81 -15.57 -16.70
C THR A 218 12.26 -14.20 -16.27
N ILE A 219 12.79 -13.13 -16.83
CA ILE A 219 12.03 -11.88 -16.90
C ILE A 219 11.19 -12.00 -18.16
N ASN A 220 10.02 -12.59 -18.03
CA ASN A 220 9.06 -12.60 -19.11
C ASN A 220 8.70 -11.15 -19.47
N SER A 221 8.54 -10.90 -20.75
CA SER A 221 8.32 -9.67 -21.48
C SER A 221 7.06 -8.84 -21.07
N TYR A 222 6.57 -8.98 -19.86
CA TYR A 222 5.42 -8.29 -19.29
C TYR A 222 5.77 -7.43 -18.07
N ALA A 223 6.97 -6.82 -18.07
CA ALA A 223 7.27 -5.79 -17.08
C ALA A 223 6.25 -4.65 -17.24
N LYS A 224 5.37 -4.49 -16.28
CA LYS A 224 4.29 -3.52 -16.33
C LYS A 224 4.81 -2.11 -16.01
N TRP A 225 4.24 -1.10 -16.63
CA TRP A 225 4.70 0.29 -16.64
C TRP A 225 4.30 1.02 -15.36
N GLY A 226 5.13 1.97 -14.94
CA GLY A 226 4.77 2.99 -13.97
C GLY A 226 4.56 2.53 -12.52
N ASP A 227 5.06 1.37 -12.12
CA ASP A 227 4.95 0.91 -10.73
C ASP A 227 5.84 1.72 -9.78
N ALA A 228 5.34 2.06 -8.60
CA ALA A 228 6.07 2.77 -7.55
C ALA A 228 6.10 1.97 -6.24
N ALA A 229 7.29 1.53 -5.82
CA ALA A 229 7.51 0.85 -4.55
C ALA A 229 8.44 1.67 -3.65
N ILE A 230 7.91 2.24 -2.57
CA ILE A 230 8.63 3.12 -1.67
C ILE A 230 8.55 2.59 -0.24
N GLY A 231 9.68 2.17 0.31
CA GLY A 231 9.78 1.64 1.67
C GLY A 231 10.57 0.34 1.77
N LEU A 232 10.87 -0.06 2.99
CA LEU A 232 11.54 -1.32 3.28
C LEU A 232 10.67 -2.49 2.78
N ARG A 233 11.18 -3.28 1.83
CA ARG A 233 10.47 -4.43 1.24
C ARG A 233 9.10 -4.08 0.61
N ALA A 234 8.89 -2.84 0.20
CA ALA A 234 7.69 -2.48 -0.55
C ALA A 234 7.67 -3.20 -1.91
N VAL A 235 6.51 -3.66 -2.35
CA VAL A 235 6.35 -4.41 -3.60
C VAL A 235 5.19 -3.83 -4.42
N ALA A 236 5.50 -3.31 -5.61
CA ALA A 236 4.52 -2.85 -6.59
C ALA A 236 4.77 -3.59 -7.92
N THR A 237 3.85 -4.45 -8.34
CA THR A 237 4.06 -5.35 -9.48
C THR A 237 2.85 -5.46 -10.41
N GLY A 238 1.85 -4.64 -10.19
CA GLY A 238 0.57 -4.76 -10.90
C GLY A 238 0.48 -4.02 -12.26
N GLY A 239 1.37 -3.07 -12.50
CA GLY A 239 1.27 -2.07 -13.57
C GLY A 239 0.48 -0.84 -13.14
N ASN A 240 1.13 0.34 -13.14
CA ASN A 240 0.63 1.57 -12.53
C ASN A 240 0.22 1.39 -11.06
N ALA A 241 0.84 0.44 -10.37
CA ALA A 241 0.56 0.14 -8.97
C ALA A 241 1.46 0.98 -8.04
N THR A 242 0.93 1.34 -6.88
CA THR A 242 1.67 2.12 -5.88
C THR A 242 1.70 1.39 -4.55
N ALA A 243 2.90 1.07 -4.06
CA ALA A 243 3.13 0.51 -2.73
C ALA A 243 3.98 1.48 -1.90
N LEU A 244 3.41 2.05 -0.86
CA LEU A 244 4.09 3.01 0.03
C LEU A 244 4.05 2.54 1.48
N GLY A 245 5.20 2.26 2.03
CA GLY A 245 5.38 1.83 3.41
C GLY A 245 6.12 0.49 3.55
N ARG A 246 6.49 0.14 4.78
CA ARG A 246 7.20 -1.11 5.07
C ARG A 246 6.34 -2.32 4.71
N SER A 247 6.84 -3.18 3.85
CA SER A 247 6.14 -4.40 3.39
C SER A 247 4.77 -4.16 2.74
N ALA A 248 4.48 -2.93 2.31
CA ALA A 248 3.28 -2.65 1.52
C ALA A 248 3.32 -3.40 0.19
N ARG A 249 2.20 -3.97 -0.24
CA ARG A 249 2.11 -4.77 -1.46
C ARG A 249 0.95 -4.35 -2.35
N ALA A 250 1.26 -3.83 -3.53
CA ALA A 250 0.30 -3.53 -4.59
C ALA A 250 0.60 -4.46 -5.79
N ALA A 251 -0.17 -5.54 -5.91
CA ALA A 251 0.16 -6.64 -6.82
C ALA A 251 -0.72 -6.73 -8.07
N ALA A 252 -1.74 -5.90 -8.17
CA ALA A 252 -2.64 -5.88 -9.31
C ALA A 252 -2.59 -4.53 -10.04
N SER A 253 -3.10 -4.50 -11.28
CA SER A 253 -3.12 -3.30 -12.12
C SER A 253 -3.87 -2.15 -11.46
N ASN A 254 -3.24 -0.95 -11.46
CA ASN A 254 -3.78 0.26 -10.84
C ASN A 254 -4.11 0.12 -9.34
N ALA A 255 -3.46 -0.83 -8.65
CA ALA A 255 -3.66 -1.05 -7.23
C ALA A 255 -2.85 -0.07 -6.37
N ILE A 256 -3.41 0.34 -5.23
CA ILE A 256 -2.77 1.26 -4.28
C ILE A 256 -2.70 0.60 -2.90
N ALA A 257 -1.49 0.41 -2.36
CA ALA A 257 -1.24 -0.08 -1.01
C ALA A 257 -0.41 0.94 -0.23
N ILE A 258 -1.01 1.62 0.74
CA ILE A 258 -0.34 2.64 1.57
C ILE A 258 -0.44 2.24 3.04
N GLY A 259 0.68 1.97 3.67
CA GLY A 259 0.72 1.57 5.07
C GLY A 259 1.86 0.62 5.35
N GLY A 260 1.90 0.08 6.53
CA GLY A 260 2.94 -0.84 6.94
C GLY A 260 2.40 -2.11 7.56
N GLY A 261 3.29 -3.04 7.81
CA GLY A 261 3.03 -4.25 8.58
C GLY A 261 4.24 -4.63 9.41
N ASN A 262 4.08 -5.51 10.39
CA ASN A 262 5.16 -6.00 11.24
C ASN A 262 6.05 -7.07 10.60
N GLY A 263 5.79 -7.44 9.35
CA GLY A 263 6.50 -8.52 8.66
C GLY A 263 8.00 -8.31 8.59
N ASP A 264 8.73 -8.72 9.64
CA ASP A 264 10.21 -8.77 9.65
C ASP A 264 10.73 -10.00 8.92
N ASN A 265 9.91 -11.01 8.76
CA ASN A 265 10.20 -12.22 8.00
C ASN A 265 9.34 -12.30 6.74
N ALA A 266 9.97 -12.63 5.65
CA ALA A 266 9.33 -12.85 4.37
C ALA A 266 8.28 -13.98 4.36
N THR A 267 8.24 -14.78 5.41
CA THR A 267 7.30 -15.90 5.62
C THR A 267 6.06 -15.53 6.43
N ASP A 268 6.08 -14.40 7.15
CA ASP A 268 4.90 -13.95 7.89
C ASP A 268 4.04 -13.02 7.01
N ASN A 269 3.11 -13.64 6.29
CA ASN A 269 2.17 -12.97 5.38
C ASN A 269 0.97 -12.34 6.11
N THR A 270 0.92 -12.39 7.44
CA THR A 270 -0.31 -12.08 8.18
C THR A 270 -0.57 -10.60 8.39
N GLU A 271 0.49 -9.78 8.46
CA GLU A 271 0.37 -8.36 8.83
C GLU A 271 0.95 -7.40 7.76
N LYS A 272 0.40 -7.44 6.56
CA LYS A 272 0.81 -6.54 5.47
C LYS A 272 -0.35 -5.72 4.95
N THR A 273 -0.08 -4.48 4.56
CA THR A 273 -1.03 -3.72 3.75
C THR A 273 -0.99 -4.25 2.33
N GLU A 274 -2.11 -4.78 1.85
CA GLU A 274 -2.18 -5.49 0.57
C GLU A 274 -3.33 -5.01 -0.31
N ALA A 275 -3.01 -4.57 -1.52
CA ALA A 275 -3.94 -4.32 -2.61
C ALA A 275 -3.63 -5.33 -3.73
N THR A 276 -4.39 -6.43 -3.77
CA THR A 276 -4.17 -7.54 -4.70
C THR A 276 -5.25 -7.66 -5.77
N GLY A 277 -6.32 -6.91 -5.66
CA GLY A 277 -7.34 -6.77 -6.69
C GLY A 277 -7.02 -5.66 -7.69
N GLU A 278 -7.46 -5.81 -8.93
CA GLU A 278 -7.35 -4.76 -9.95
C GLU A 278 -8.09 -3.49 -9.49
N LYS A 279 -7.44 -2.31 -9.63
CA LYS A 279 -7.99 -1.02 -9.19
C LYS A 279 -8.35 -0.97 -7.70
N SER A 280 -7.80 -1.87 -6.90
CA SER A 280 -8.07 -1.91 -5.46
C SER A 280 -7.23 -0.89 -4.68
N THR A 281 -7.75 -0.46 -3.53
CA THR A 281 -7.09 0.51 -2.65
C THR A 281 -7.04 -0.01 -1.23
N ALA A 282 -5.86 -0.21 -0.68
CA ALA A 282 -5.62 -0.59 0.71
C ALA A 282 -4.79 0.49 1.42
N ILE A 283 -5.35 1.16 2.41
CA ILE A 283 -4.68 2.25 3.17
C ILE A 283 -4.79 1.99 4.67
N GLY A 284 -3.66 1.83 5.34
CA GLY A 284 -3.59 1.61 6.79
C GLY A 284 -2.76 0.38 7.16
N TYR A 285 -2.48 0.21 8.45
CA TYR A 285 -1.76 -0.96 8.95
C TYR A 285 -2.58 -2.23 8.71
N ASN A 286 -1.99 -3.22 8.03
CA ASN A 286 -2.64 -4.49 7.72
C ASN A 286 -4.00 -4.36 6.99
N ALA A 287 -4.21 -3.28 6.24
CA ALA A 287 -5.40 -3.14 5.39
C ALA A 287 -5.30 -4.08 4.19
N LYS A 288 -6.41 -4.72 3.81
CA LYS A 288 -6.46 -5.72 2.73
C LYS A 288 -7.60 -5.44 1.76
N ALA A 289 -7.26 -5.12 0.52
CA ALA A 289 -8.19 -4.99 -0.61
C ALA A 289 -7.86 -6.08 -1.64
N LYS A 290 -8.64 -7.15 -1.66
CA LYS A 290 -8.22 -8.41 -2.29
C LYS A 290 -8.74 -8.60 -3.70
N ASN A 291 -9.89 -8.05 -4.02
CA ASN A 291 -10.54 -8.24 -5.31
C ASN A 291 -10.71 -6.91 -6.06
N THR A 292 -11.17 -6.99 -7.30
CA THR A 292 -11.35 -5.85 -8.19
C THR A 292 -12.20 -4.74 -7.57
N ASN A 293 -11.71 -3.51 -7.66
CA ASN A 293 -12.35 -2.29 -7.14
C ASN A 293 -12.61 -2.30 -5.61
N ASP A 294 -11.98 -3.20 -4.86
CA ASP A 294 -12.10 -3.20 -3.40
C ASP A 294 -11.42 -1.98 -2.79
N ILE A 295 -12.03 -1.41 -1.75
CA ILE A 295 -11.49 -0.31 -0.96
C ILE A 295 -11.40 -0.73 0.51
N ALA A 296 -10.20 -0.79 1.06
CA ALA A 296 -9.92 -1.08 2.47
C ALA A 296 -9.12 0.06 3.09
N ILE A 297 -9.74 0.89 3.94
CA ILE A 297 -9.10 2.04 4.58
C ILE A 297 -9.22 1.94 6.09
N GLY A 298 -8.10 1.84 6.78
CA GLY A 298 -8.02 1.76 8.24
C GLY A 298 -7.18 0.59 8.73
N MET A 299 -6.92 0.56 10.04
CA MET A 299 -6.15 -0.52 10.65
C MET A 299 -6.93 -1.83 10.59
N THR A 300 -6.37 -2.85 9.97
CA THR A 300 -6.99 -4.17 9.75
C THR A 300 -8.35 -4.13 9.04
N ALA A 301 -8.57 -3.11 8.20
CA ALA A 301 -9.71 -3.10 7.29
C ALA A 301 -9.56 -4.19 6.23
N ASN A 302 -10.61 -4.94 5.95
CA ASN A 302 -10.59 -6.05 4.99
C ASN A 302 -11.77 -5.97 4.03
N ALA A 303 -11.49 -5.68 2.76
CA ALA A 303 -12.44 -5.74 1.65
C ALA A 303 -12.03 -6.94 0.76
N SER A 304 -12.93 -7.89 0.52
CA SER A 304 -12.52 -9.18 -0.02
C SER A 304 -13.47 -9.87 -0.99
N ASP A 305 -14.44 -9.16 -1.59
CA ASP A 305 -15.39 -9.83 -2.50
C ASP A 305 -15.85 -8.96 -3.69
N GLY A 306 -14.95 -8.17 -4.25
CA GLY A 306 -15.18 -7.33 -5.43
C GLY A 306 -16.19 -6.19 -5.26
N ASN A 307 -15.74 -4.96 -5.59
CA ASN A 307 -16.48 -3.72 -5.34
C ASN A 307 -16.86 -3.50 -3.85
N ALA A 308 -16.17 -4.18 -2.94
CA ALA A 308 -16.42 -4.08 -1.51
C ALA A 308 -15.72 -2.84 -0.91
N ILE A 309 -16.39 -2.17 0.04
CA ILE A 309 -15.85 -1.01 0.76
C ILE A 309 -15.77 -1.34 2.25
N ALA A 310 -14.55 -1.32 2.81
CA ALA A 310 -14.29 -1.49 4.24
C ALA A 310 -13.51 -0.28 4.76
N ILE A 311 -14.14 0.59 5.53
CA ILE A 311 -13.52 1.82 6.06
C ILE A 311 -13.63 1.88 7.58
N GLY A 312 -12.49 1.89 8.26
CA GLY A 312 -12.40 1.98 9.71
C GLY A 312 -11.51 0.91 10.33
N ARG A 313 -11.45 0.87 11.65
CA ARG A 313 -10.63 -0.08 12.38
C ARG A 313 -11.34 -1.43 12.57
N ASN A 314 -10.68 -2.53 12.22
CA ASN A 314 -11.22 -3.90 12.32
C ASN A 314 -12.57 -4.03 11.59
N VAL A 315 -12.65 -3.45 10.41
CA VAL A 315 -13.86 -3.50 9.57
C VAL A 315 -13.70 -4.57 8.50
N THR A 316 -14.71 -5.37 8.30
CA THR A 316 -14.76 -6.38 7.24
C THR A 316 -15.93 -6.10 6.29
N SER A 317 -15.64 -6.09 4.98
CA SER A 317 -16.64 -6.17 3.92
C SER A 317 -16.28 -7.34 3.01
N ALA A 318 -17.01 -8.44 3.17
CA ALA A 318 -16.76 -9.70 2.48
C ALA A 318 -17.97 -10.15 1.63
N GLY A 319 -18.96 -9.30 1.47
CA GLY A 319 -20.06 -9.50 0.53
C GLY A 319 -19.81 -8.71 -0.76
N GLY A 320 -20.08 -9.28 -1.92
CA GLY A 320 -19.95 -8.61 -3.22
C GLY A 320 -20.71 -7.29 -3.26
N ALA A 321 -20.02 -6.19 -3.61
CA ALA A 321 -20.54 -4.83 -3.54
C ALA A 321 -21.08 -4.41 -2.14
N GLY A 322 -20.57 -5.03 -1.08
CA GLY A 322 -20.90 -4.67 0.30
C GLY A 322 -20.17 -3.41 0.77
N THR A 323 -20.81 -2.63 1.63
CA THR A 323 -20.23 -1.44 2.26
C THR A 323 -20.21 -1.59 3.76
N SER A 324 -19.02 -1.56 4.39
CA SER A 324 -18.84 -1.60 5.84
C SER A 324 -18.00 -0.41 6.30
N ILE A 325 -18.58 0.47 7.10
CA ILE A 325 -17.92 1.70 7.58
C ILE A 325 -18.08 1.81 9.10
N GLY A 326 -16.95 1.97 9.82
CA GLY A 326 -17.00 2.24 11.25
C GLY A 326 -15.94 1.50 12.07
N TYR A 327 -16.35 0.90 13.19
CA TYR A 327 -15.47 0.26 14.15
C TYR A 327 -15.97 -1.14 14.52
N TYR A 328 -15.13 -2.18 14.37
CA TYR A 328 -15.55 -3.57 14.59
C TYR A 328 -16.83 -3.95 13.84
N SER A 329 -16.99 -3.49 12.62
CA SER A 329 -18.18 -3.78 11.80
C SER A 329 -17.89 -4.87 10.78
N SER A 330 -18.84 -5.77 10.59
CA SER A 330 -18.76 -6.91 9.67
C SER A 330 -19.97 -6.93 8.73
N VAL A 331 -19.72 -6.80 7.43
CA VAL A 331 -20.69 -6.94 6.35
C VAL A 331 -20.25 -8.08 5.46
N THR A 332 -21.01 -9.18 5.48
CA THR A 332 -20.74 -10.37 4.68
C THR A 332 -21.83 -10.68 3.67
N GLY A 333 -22.95 -9.97 3.76
CA GLY A 333 -24.04 -10.07 2.80
C GLY A 333 -23.74 -9.34 1.49
N ASN A 334 -24.17 -9.92 0.39
CA ASN A 334 -24.01 -9.31 -0.94
C ASN A 334 -24.90 -8.06 -1.07
N GLN A 335 -24.34 -6.97 -1.64
CA GLN A 335 -25.05 -5.69 -1.84
C GLN A 335 -25.62 -5.08 -0.54
N SER A 336 -24.99 -5.33 0.59
CA SER A 336 -25.45 -4.88 1.90
C SER A 336 -24.66 -3.69 2.43
N ILE A 337 -25.26 -2.94 3.35
CA ILE A 337 -24.71 -1.73 3.94
C ILE A 337 -24.63 -1.89 5.46
N GLY A 338 -23.44 -1.70 6.02
CA GLY A 338 -23.21 -1.63 7.46
C GLY A 338 -22.45 -0.36 7.82
N ILE A 339 -23.07 0.55 8.57
CA ILE A 339 -22.44 1.81 8.97
C ILE A 339 -22.58 2.01 10.48
N GLY A 340 -21.45 2.09 11.17
CA GLY A 340 -21.45 2.32 12.61
C GLY A 340 -20.47 1.44 13.37
N SER A 341 -20.73 1.21 14.65
CA SER A 341 -19.87 0.41 15.51
C SER A 341 -20.52 -0.92 15.88
N GLN A 342 -19.74 -2.01 15.83
CA GLN A 342 -20.20 -3.35 16.16
C GLN A 342 -21.42 -3.78 15.33
N ILE A 343 -21.39 -3.46 14.05
CA ILE A 343 -22.40 -3.89 13.09
C ILE A 343 -22.17 -5.36 12.70
N SER A 344 -23.24 -6.13 12.62
CA SER A 344 -23.27 -7.47 12.05
C SER A 344 -24.33 -7.55 10.96
N ASN A 345 -23.89 -7.55 9.70
CA ASN A 345 -24.77 -7.60 8.55
C ASN A 345 -24.35 -8.77 7.64
N SER A 346 -25.11 -9.86 7.70
CA SER A 346 -24.75 -11.11 7.02
C SER A 346 -25.66 -11.46 5.85
N ALA A 347 -26.77 -10.78 5.69
CA ALA A 347 -27.74 -11.13 4.67
C ALA A 347 -27.62 -10.25 3.42
N GLN A 348 -28.08 -10.78 2.29
CA GLN A 348 -28.11 -10.06 1.02
C GLN A 348 -29.05 -8.84 1.09
N LYS A 349 -28.61 -7.71 0.52
CA LYS A 349 -29.38 -6.45 0.41
C LYS A 349 -29.84 -5.87 1.75
N ALA A 350 -29.25 -6.32 2.85
CA ALA A 350 -29.61 -5.83 4.16
C ALA A 350 -28.91 -4.51 4.50
N THR A 351 -29.53 -3.69 5.33
CA THR A 351 -29.00 -2.41 5.81
C THR A 351 -28.93 -2.40 7.34
N ALA A 352 -27.75 -2.15 7.91
CA ALA A 352 -27.53 -2.02 9.34
C ALA A 352 -26.79 -0.72 9.65
N ILE A 353 -27.42 0.21 10.39
CA ILE A 353 -26.85 1.52 10.70
C ILE A 353 -26.96 1.83 12.19
N GLY A 354 -25.84 2.14 12.85
CA GLY A 354 -25.84 2.58 14.25
C GLY A 354 -24.82 1.87 15.14
N TYR A 355 -25.21 1.51 16.34
CA TYR A 355 -24.38 0.82 17.33
C TYR A 355 -25.00 -0.52 17.73
N LYS A 356 -24.23 -1.62 17.66
CA LYS A 356 -24.71 -2.98 17.94
C LYS A 356 -26.00 -3.32 17.17
N VAL A 357 -25.95 -3.13 15.85
CA VAL A 357 -27.05 -3.46 14.96
C VAL A 357 -26.76 -4.75 14.22
N THR A 358 -27.72 -5.66 14.21
CA THR A 358 -27.71 -6.90 13.44
C THR A 358 -28.80 -6.89 12.38
N ALA A 359 -28.41 -7.05 11.11
CA ALA A 359 -29.34 -7.25 10.01
C ALA A 359 -28.97 -8.58 9.32
N SER A 360 -29.68 -9.64 9.67
CA SER A 360 -29.40 -10.99 9.17
C SER A 360 -30.53 -11.58 8.29
N GLY A 361 -31.60 -10.84 8.10
CA GLY A 361 -32.64 -11.17 7.12
C GLY A 361 -32.34 -10.57 5.74
N SER A 362 -32.64 -11.28 4.65
CA SER A 362 -32.53 -10.74 3.30
C SER A 362 -33.43 -9.53 3.13
N GLY A 363 -32.89 -8.43 2.60
CA GLY A 363 -33.64 -7.16 2.49
C GLY A 363 -33.96 -6.45 3.81
N ALA A 364 -33.47 -6.97 4.96
CA ALA A 364 -33.81 -6.39 6.26
C ALA A 364 -33.16 -5.03 6.49
N ILE A 365 -33.80 -4.18 7.27
CA ILE A 365 -33.34 -2.85 7.66
C ILE A 365 -33.29 -2.75 9.18
N GLY A 366 -32.08 -2.63 9.75
CA GLY A 366 -31.84 -2.34 11.16
C GLY A 366 -31.20 -0.98 11.35
N ILE A 367 -31.82 -0.04 12.03
CA ILE A 367 -31.27 1.29 12.31
C ILE A 367 -31.51 1.68 13.76
N GLY A 368 -30.44 2.05 14.46
CA GLY A 368 -30.60 2.50 15.85
C GLY A 368 -29.40 2.18 16.73
N SER A 369 -29.66 2.02 18.02
CA SER A 369 -28.61 1.74 19.01
C SER A 369 -28.98 0.56 19.89
N GLY A 370 -28.11 -0.43 19.94
CA GLY A 370 -28.11 -1.39 21.04
C GLY A 370 -27.63 -0.74 22.34
N THR A 371 -27.71 -1.47 23.44
CA THR A 371 -27.22 -1.03 24.75
C THR A 371 -25.99 -1.85 25.18
N ASP A 372 -25.14 -1.29 26.03
CA ASP A 372 -23.95 -1.99 26.52
C ASP A 372 -24.28 -3.17 27.48
N GLY A 373 -25.51 -3.23 27.98
CA GLY A 373 -26.01 -4.29 28.87
C GLY A 373 -26.71 -5.45 28.19
N GLY A 374 -26.84 -5.48 26.83
CA GLY A 374 -27.26 -6.73 26.20
C GLY A 374 -28.37 -6.71 25.15
N SER A 375 -29.05 -5.61 24.87
CA SER A 375 -30.08 -5.59 23.81
C SER A 375 -29.59 -4.91 22.57
N ASN A 376 -29.51 -5.63 21.45
CA ASN A 376 -29.16 -5.13 20.13
C ASN A 376 -30.38 -4.64 19.38
N VAL A 377 -30.18 -3.85 18.33
CA VAL A 377 -31.17 -3.69 17.27
C VAL A 377 -31.08 -4.89 16.36
N ILE A 378 -32.16 -5.65 16.22
CA ILE A 378 -32.15 -6.90 15.44
C ILE A 378 -33.26 -6.86 14.37
N ALA A 379 -32.83 -6.99 13.11
CA ALA A 379 -33.69 -7.22 11.98
C ALA A 379 -33.27 -8.55 11.32
N SER A 380 -33.81 -9.66 11.80
CA SER A 380 -33.40 -11.01 11.36
C SER A 380 -34.41 -11.69 10.43
N GLY A 381 -35.63 -11.19 10.35
CA GLY A 381 -36.58 -11.68 9.36
C GLY A 381 -36.28 -11.15 7.95
N SER A 382 -36.64 -11.88 6.91
CA SER A 382 -36.62 -11.36 5.54
C SER A 382 -37.54 -10.14 5.41
N ASP A 383 -37.04 -9.09 4.76
CA ASP A 383 -37.75 -7.81 4.59
C ASP A 383 -38.24 -7.17 5.92
N ALA A 384 -37.62 -7.56 7.04
CA ALA A 384 -37.94 -7.02 8.35
C ALA A 384 -37.37 -5.61 8.56
N ILE A 385 -38.05 -4.77 9.33
CA ILE A 385 -37.62 -3.41 9.65
C ILE A 385 -37.58 -3.23 11.19
N ALA A 386 -36.40 -2.92 11.71
CA ALA A 386 -36.14 -2.59 13.11
C ALA A 386 -35.53 -1.20 13.25
N LEU A 387 -36.34 -0.21 13.74
CA LEU A 387 -35.88 1.17 13.90
C LEU A 387 -36.03 1.65 15.36
N GLY A 388 -34.90 1.97 16.01
CA GLY A 388 -34.89 2.51 17.38
C GLY A 388 -33.84 1.88 18.27
N THR A 389 -33.96 2.09 19.57
CA THR A 389 -33.06 1.50 20.57
C THR A 389 -33.56 0.12 20.98
N SER A 390 -32.72 -0.91 20.91
CA SER A 390 -33.07 -2.27 21.37
C SER A 390 -34.35 -2.84 20.74
N THR A 391 -34.55 -2.55 19.45
CA THR A 391 -35.70 -3.04 18.68
C THR A 391 -35.50 -4.44 18.14
N LEU A 392 -36.56 -5.23 18.03
CA LEU A 392 -36.53 -6.60 17.54
C LEU A 392 -37.61 -6.81 16.45
N ALA A 393 -37.16 -7.11 15.23
CA ALA A 393 -37.98 -7.56 14.13
C ALA A 393 -37.39 -8.85 13.58
N ASP A 394 -37.80 -10.00 14.15
CA ASP A 394 -37.12 -11.29 13.92
C ASP A 394 -37.82 -12.23 12.95
N SER A 395 -39.01 -11.85 12.52
CA SER A 395 -39.80 -12.67 11.61
C SER A 395 -39.98 -11.99 10.22
N GLU A 396 -40.34 -12.79 9.21
CA GLU A 396 -40.53 -12.32 7.84
C GLU A 396 -41.51 -11.16 7.79
N LYS A 397 -41.13 -10.06 7.11
CA LYS A 397 -41.91 -8.82 6.95
C LYS A 397 -42.36 -8.16 8.28
N ALA A 398 -41.73 -8.49 9.37
CA ALA A 398 -42.02 -7.86 10.65
C ALA A 398 -41.51 -6.42 10.69
N ILE A 399 -42.28 -5.54 11.31
CA ILE A 399 -41.94 -4.12 11.49
C ILE A 399 -41.92 -3.82 13.00
N ALA A 400 -40.77 -3.34 13.51
CA ALA A 400 -40.62 -2.86 14.88
C ALA A 400 -40.02 -1.45 14.85
N ILE A 401 -40.76 -0.45 15.27
CA ILE A 401 -40.33 0.97 15.28
C ILE A 401 -40.60 1.58 16.67
N GLY A 402 -39.55 2.04 17.31
CA GLY A 402 -39.57 2.61 18.65
C GLY A 402 -38.64 1.92 19.63
N ALA A 403 -38.25 2.60 20.71
CA ALA A 403 -37.39 1.99 21.70
C ALA A 403 -38.03 0.75 22.34
N ASN A 404 -37.32 -0.37 22.38
CA ASN A 404 -37.74 -1.67 22.89
C ASN A 404 -39.00 -2.24 22.20
N SER A 405 -39.33 -1.80 20.99
CA SER A 405 -40.47 -2.39 20.24
C SER A 405 -40.11 -3.79 19.72
N LYS A 406 -41.14 -4.64 19.60
CA LYS A 406 -40.99 -6.05 19.19
C LYS A 406 -42.02 -6.43 18.15
N GLY A 407 -41.59 -6.80 16.96
CA GLY A 407 -42.39 -7.46 15.94
C GLY A 407 -41.83 -8.85 15.71
N THR A 408 -42.42 -9.88 16.33
CA THR A 408 -41.81 -11.23 16.41
C THR A 408 -42.62 -12.30 15.69
N ALA A 409 -43.62 -11.90 14.93
CA ALA A 409 -44.36 -12.80 14.07
C ALA A 409 -44.40 -12.34 12.62
N ILE A 410 -44.69 -13.24 11.69
CA ILE A 410 -44.79 -12.96 10.26
C ILE A 410 -45.78 -11.81 10.01
N GLY A 411 -45.33 -10.77 9.32
CA GLY A 411 -46.13 -9.60 8.99
C GLY A 411 -46.60 -8.75 10.19
N ALA A 412 -46.05 -9.00 11.38
CA ALA A 412 -46.40 -8.21 12.58
C ALA A 412 -45.86 -6.77 12.49
N THR A 413 -46.64 -5.80 12.97
CA THR A 413 -46.27 -4.38 12.99
C THR A 413 -46.36 -3.84 14.42
N ALA A 414 -45.25 -3.47 15.01
CA ALA A 414 -45.15 -2.82 16.32
C ALA A 414 -44.59 -1.40 16.17
N LEU A 415 -45.40 -0.40 16.42
CA LEU A 415 -45.04 1.01 16.32
C LEU A 415 -45.30 1.75 17.64
N GLY A 416 -44.23 2.09 18.33
CA GLY A 416 -44.29 2.80 19.62
C GLY A 416 -43.23 2.28 20.60
N ARG A 417 -42.95 3.06 21.65
CA ARG A 417 -42.02 2.63 22.69
C ARG A 417 -42.58 1.38 23.41
N SER A 418 -41.78 0.33 23.46
CA SER A 418 -42.16 -0.95 24.10
C SER A 418 -43.48 -1.53 23.54
N SER A 419 -43.80 -1.25 22.29
CA SER A 419 -44.95 -1.92 21.64
C SER A 419 -44.58 -3.36 21.28
N GLU A 420 -45.56 -4.28 21.36
CA GLU A 420 -45.37 -5.70 21.09
C GLU A 420 -46.42 -6.22 20.11
N ALA A 421 -46.01 -6.65 18.94
CA ALA A 421 -46.83 -7.36 17.98
C ALA A 421 -46.24 -8.77 17.80
N THR A 422 -46.83 -9.74 18.51
CA THR A 422 -46.35 -11.14 18.55
C THR A 422 -47.29 -12.14 17.89
N GLY A 423 -48.48 -11.69 17.51
CA GLY A 423 -49.38 -12.46 16.67
C GLY A 423 -49.05 -12.34 15.18
N ALA A 424 -49.28 -13.37 14.39
CA ALA A 424 -49.12 -13.29 12.92
C ALA A 424 -50.05 -12.20 12.34
N SER A 425 -49.49 -11.31 11.50
CA SER A 425 -50.16 -10.16 10.93
C SER A 425 -50.82 -9.23 11.99
N ALA A 426 -50.36 -9.24 13.22
CA ALA A 426 -50.85 -8.38 14.28
C ALA A 426 -50.29 -6.95 14.16
N THR A 427 -51.06 -5.97 14.63
CA THR A 427 -50.67 -4.55 14.63
C THR A 427 -50.80 -3.96 16.04
N ALA A 428 -49.67 -3.51 16.59
CA ALA A 428 -49.60 -2.79 17.88
C ALA A 428 -49.13 -1.34 17.61
N LEU A 429 -50.00 -0.37 17.76
CA LEU A 429 -49.74 1.04 17.54
C LEU A 429 -49.94 1.85 18.82
N GLY A 430 -48.88 2.27 19.43
CA GLY A 430 -48.88 3.07 20.66
C GLY A 430 -47.81 2.66 21.65
N SER A 431 -47.50 3.54 22.61
CA SER A 431 -46.58 3.17 23.70
C SER A 431 -47.16 2.04 24.54
N LEU A 432 -46.38 0.96 24.71
CA LEU A 432 -46.82 -0.22 25.46
C LEU A 432 -48.08 -0.91 24.86
N ALA A 433 -48.41 -0.64 23.62
CA ALA A 433 -49.50 -1.38 22.95
C ALA A 433 -49.06 -2.84 22.72
N SER A 434 -49.98 -3.79 22.90
CA SER A 434 -49.72 -5.22 22.80
C SER A 434 -50.80 -5.92 21.94
N ALA A 435 -50.33 -6.49 20.80
CA ALA A 435 -51.18 -7.28 19.91
C ALA A 435 -50.58 -8.71 19.80
N THR A 436 -51.12 -9.63 20.57
CA THR A 436 -50.59 -10.99 20.67
C THR A 436 -51.43 -12.05 19.96
N GLY A 437 -52.69 -11.72 19.66
CA GLY A 437 -53.53 -12.59 18.84
C GLY A 437 -53.18 -12.53 17.35
N THR A 438 -53.43 -13.62 16.63
CA THR A 438 -53.31 -13.61 15.15
C THR A 438 -54.34 -12.63 14.56
N LEU A 439 -53.87 -11.78 13.62
CA LEU A 439 -54.71 -10.72 13.00
C LEU A 439 -55.23 -9.70 14.03
N ALA A 440 -54.69 -9.65 15.24
CA ALA A 440 -55.12 -8.72 16.29
C ALA A 440 -54.63 -7.29 16.04
N THR A 441 -55.40 -6.31 16.43
CA THR A 441 -55.02 -4.90 16.31
C THR A 441 -55.20 -4.15 17.63
N ALA A 442 -54.12 -3.59 18.17
CA ALA A 442 -54.12 -2.77 19.38
C ALA A 442 -53.67 -1.35 19.05
N VAL A 443 -54.53 -0.36 19.22
CA VAL A 443 -54.25 1.06 18.93
C VAL A 443 -54.48 1.93 20.16
N GLY A 444 -53.44 2.50 20.69
CA GLY A 444 -53.49 3.37 21.88
C GLY A 444 -52.42 3.03 22.91
N MET A 445 -52.17 3.93 23.85
CA MET A 445 -51.23 3.68 24.94
C MET A 445 -51.76 2.52 25.82
N GLN A 446 -50.93 1.48 25.99
CA GLN A 446 -51.31 0.29 26.76
C GLN A 446 -52.56 -0.45 26.22
N ALA A 447 -52.94 -0.25 24.99
CA ALA A 447 -53.98 -1.05 24.36
C ALA A 447 -53.53 -2.50 24.24
N SER A 448 -54.45 -3.48 24.53
CA SER A 448 -54.15 -4.89 24.49
C SER A 448 -55.19 -5.67 23.66
N ALA A 449 -54.71 -6.30 22.59
CA ALA A 449 -55.51 -7.17 21.73
C ALA A 449 -54.87 -8.58 21.75
N SER A 450 -55.36 -9.44 22.64
CA SER A 450 -54.82 -10.79 22.81
C SER A 450 -55.63 -11.90 22.17
N GLY A 451 -56.89 -11.64 21.86
CA GLY A 451 -57.72 -12.57 21.12
C GLY A 451 -57.36 -12.58 19.61
N ASN A 452 -57.53 -13.74 18.97
CA ASN A 452 -57.39 -13.80 17.50
C ASN A 452 -58.47 -12.93 16.82
N GLU A 453 -58.08 -12.18 15.77
CA GLU A 453 -58.98 -11.28 15.07
C GLU A 453 -59.59 -10.17 15.98
N SER A 454 -59.00 -9.91 17.14
CA SER A 454 -59.47 -8.92 18.10
C SER A 454 -59.02 -7.50 17.78
N LEU A 455 -59.83 -6.50 18.19
CA LEU A 455 -59.55 -5.08 17.96
C LEU A 455 -59.67 -4.29 19.28
N ALA A 456 -58.64 -3.71 19.77
CA ALA A 456 -58.60 -2.82 20.93
C ALA A 456 -58.16 -1.40 20.51
N ILE A 457 -59.02 -0.40 20.62
CA ILE A 457 -58.74 1.01 20.29
C ILE A 457 -59.00 1.90 21.48
N GLY A 458 -57.99 2.56 21.97
CA GLY A 458 -58.08 3.51 23.09
C GLY A 458 -57.01 3.27 24.14
N THR A 459 -56.78 4.23 25.03
CA THR A 459 -55.87 4.08 26.15
C THR A 459 -56.35 2.95 27.06
N THR A 460 -55.50 1.96 27.30
CA THR A 460 -55.80 0.79 28.12
C THR A 460 -57.03 -0.02 27.66
N ALA A 461 -57.47 0.14 26.42
CA ALA A 461 -58.49 -0.73 25.84
C ALA A 461 -58.00 -2.18 25.78
N SER A 462 -58.93 -3.15 26.08
CA SER A 462 -58.54 -4.56 26.20
C SER A 462 -59.53 -5.47 25.47
N ALA A 463 -59.11 -6.15 24.43
CA ALA A 463 -59.85 -7.15 23.68
C ALA A 463 -59.15 -8.50 23.80
N THR A 464 -59.66 -9.37 24.69
CA THR A 464 -58.89 -10.58 25.15
C THR A 464 -59.38 -11.87 24.52
N SER A 465 -60.56 -11.91 23.95
CA SER A 465 -61.11 -13.13 23.33
C SER A 465 -61.18 -13.01 21.82
N GLY A 466 -61.38 -14.15 21.12
CA GLY A 466 -61.46 -14.16 19.66
C GLY A 466 -62.56 -13.26 19.13
N ARG A 467 -62.24 -12.47 18.05
CA ARG A 467 -63.18 -11.56 17.36
C ARG A 467 -63.84 -10.51 18.28
N SER A 468 -63.19 -10.20 19.41
CA SER A 468 -63.71 -9.21 20.37
C SER A 468 -63.32 -7.78 19.93
N LEU A 469 -64.18 -6.80 20.22
CA LEU A 469 -64.00 -5.38 19.88
C LEU A 469 -64.10 -4.50 21.12
N ALA A 470 -63.04 -3.85 21.51
CA ALA A 470 -62.98 -2.86 22.59
C ALA A 470 -62.59 -1.49 22.07
N VAL A 471 -63.49 -0.51 22.10
CA VAL A 471 -63.24 0.85 21.62
C VAL A 471 -63.59 1.87 22.71
N GLY A 472 -62.60 2.60 23.14
CA GLY A 472 -62.70 3.61 24.19
C GLY A 472 -61.64 3.44 25.30
N THR A 473 -61.40 4.50 26.07
CA THR A 473 -60.48 4.45 27.22
C THR A 473 -60.98 3.42 28.25
N ASN A 474 -60.15 2.49 28.64
CA ASN A 474 -60.48 1.39 29.56
C ASN A 474 -61.64 0.48 29.08
N ALA A 475 -62.05 0.48 27.84
CA ALA A 475 -63.00 -0.47 27.29
C ALA A 475 -62.47 -1.91 27.38
N LYS A 476 -63.34 -2.87 27.78
CA LYS A 476 -62.92 -4.28 27.98
C LYS A 476 -63.92 -5.22 27.28
N ALA A 477 -63.47 -5.92 26.26
CA ALA A 477 -64.20 -6.97 25.57
C ALA A 477 -63.56 -8.33 25.90
N THR A 478 -64.17 -9.12 26.79
CA THR A 478 -63.59 -10.33 27.35
C THR A 478 -64.21 -11.62 26.86
N GLY A 479 -65.41 -11.54 26.26
CA GLY A 479 -66.05 -12.72 25.66
C GLY A 479 -65.75 -12.85 24.16
N GLU A 480 -65.90 -14.06 23.62
CA GLU A 480 -65.80 -14.30 22.18
C GLU A 480 -66.91 -13.53 21.42
N ASN A 481 -66.55 -12.86 20.29
CA ASN A 481 -67.45 -12.01 19.52
C ASN A 481 -68.06 -10.81 20.33
N SER A 482 -67.55 -10.50 21.52
CA SER A 482 -68.06 -9.43 22.37
C SER A 482 -67.64 -8.04 21.83
N VAL A 483 -68.52 -7.05 22.08
CA VAL A 483 -68.35 -5.64 21.69
C VAL A 483 -68.49 -4.76 22.94
N ALA A 484 -67.44 -3.96 23.22
CA ALA A 484 -67.45 -2.91 24.25
C ALA A 484 -67.06 -1.59 23.62
N VAL A 485 -67.98 -0.64 23.49
CA VAL A 485 -67.77 0.68 22.90
C VAL A 485 -68.18 1.79 23.90
N GLY A 486 -67.18 2.62 24.22
CA GLY A 486 -67.33 3.70 25.18
C GLY A 486 -66.28 3.68 26.27
N SER A 487 -66.02 4.77 26.98
CA SER A 487 -65.08 4.83 28.08
C SER A 487 -65.56 3.93 29.24
N GLY A 488 -64.69 2.99 29.63
CA GLY A 488 -65.00 2.02 30.69
C GLY A 488 -66.01 0.97 30.30
N ALA A 489 -66.45 0.86 29.05
CA ALA A 489 -67.39 -0.14 28.59
C ALA A 489 -66.91 -1.57 28.83
N GLY A 490 -67.83 -2.46 29.28
CA GLY A 490 -67.55 -3.90 29.42
C GLY A 490 -68.37 -4.68 28.39
N GLY A 491 -67.77 -5.69 27.74
CA GLY A 491 -68.39 -6.67 26.84
C GLY A 491 -68.03 -8.07 27.33
N SER A 492 -68.95 -8.83 27.83
CA SER A 492 -68.81 -10.26 28.11
C SER A 492 -69.74 -11.01 27.17
N GLY A 493 -69.27 -11.97 26.44
CA GLY A 493 -70.02 -12.78 25.52
C GLY A 493 -71.05 -13.66 26.24
#